data_53dcc576d353565d07aa6a08e5c026bd
#
_entry.id   53dcc576d353565d07aa6a08e5c026bd
#
_cell.length_a   1.000
_cell.length_b   1.000
_cell.length_c   1.000
_cell.angle_alpha   90.00
_cell.angle_beta   90.00
_cell.angle_gamma   90.00
#
_symmetry.space_group_name_H-M   'P 1'
#
loop_
_entity.id
_entity.type
_entity.pdbx_description
1 polymer ?
#
loop_
_entity_poly.entity_id
_entity_poly.type
_entity_poly.pdbx_seq_one_letter_code
_entity_poly.pdbx_strand_id
1 'polypeptide(L)'
;MGLLSVVRHLILFLGILLVLQSVSVGIVAEVPKRDDGIHTQPWIRSLTFLDLKEDLTEAKKAGKGLVVLFEQPGCVSCKRLHEVNFSNKEVVGYITKNFDVLQINMYGDNEVTDMDGSVINERIFAERMRIHFTPTTVFFNDQGREVFRVPGYIGAQFYKRAFEYVVDKGPQKNILFPRWQRERRNQKSGS
;
A
#
# COMPACT_ATOMS: atom_id res chain seq x y z
N MET A 1 24.08 -51.05 43.71
CA MET A 1 23.39 -50.91 42.38
C MET A 1 22.38 -49.79 42.45
N GLY A 2 22.74 -48.56 42.54
CA GLY A 2 21.75 -47.45 42.67
C GLY A 2 22.16 -46.14 42.07
N LEU A 3 23.38 -45.71 42.21
CA LEU A 3 23.77 -44.34 41.85
C LEU A 3 24.00 -44.14 40.35
N LEU A 4 24.61 -45.10 39.70
CA LEU A 4 24.89 -45.06 38.26
C LEU A 4 23.63 -45.14 37.39
N SER A 5 22.57 -45.83 37.86
CA SER A 5 21.29 -45.90 37.15
C SER A 5 20.52 -44.59 37.21
N VAL A 6 20.54 -43.91 38.34
CA VAL A 6 19.85 -42.60 38.50
C VAL A 6 20.51 -41.50 37.66
N VAL A 7 21.84 -41.46 37.62
CA VAL A 7 22.58 -40.48 36.81
C VAL A 7 22.34 -40.72 35.32
N ARG A 8 22.24 -41.97 34.88
CA ARG A 8 21.97 -42.32 33.47
C ARG A 8 20.55 -41.89 33.02
N HIS A 9 19.55 -42.02 33.90
CA HIS A 9 18.19 -41.57 33.62
C HIS A 9 18.08 -40.05 33.66
N LEU A 10 18.81 -39.39 34.57
CA LEU A 10 18.83 -37.92 34.65
C LEU A 10 19.44 -37.27 33.39
N ILE A 11 20.52 -37.86 32.85
CA ILE A 11 21.17 -37.40 31.61
C ILE A 11 20.25 -37.62 30.38
N LEU A 12 19.52 -38.77 30.37
CA LEU A 12 18.54 -39.03 29.29
C LEU A 12 17.36 -38.07 29.34
N PHE A 13 16.85 -37.70 30.51
CA PHE A 13 15.79 -36.70 30.65
C PHE A 13 16.25 -35.29 30.32
N LEU A 14 17.48 -34.91 30.67
CA LEU A 14 18.05 -33.62 30.30
C LEU A 14 18.30 -33.51 28.80
N GLY A 15 18.70 -34.59 28.13
CA GLY A 15 18.89 -34.67 26.69
C GLY A 15 17.58 -34.53 25.89
N ILE A 16 16.46 -35.05 26.41
CA ILE A 16 15.13 -34.95 25.78
C ILE A 16 14.53 -33.55 25.97
N LEU A 17 14.84 -32.86 27.06
CA LEU A 17 14.36 -31.51 27.32
C LEU A 17 15.04 -30.46 26.43
N LEU A 18 16.22 -30.73 25.88
CA LEU A 18 16.97 -29.79 25.01
C LEU A 18 16.53 -29.85 23.54
N VAL A 19 15.75 -30.85 23.13
CA VAL A 19 15.34 -31.02 21.72
C VAL A 19 14.00 -30.36 21.41
N LEU A 20 13.29 -29.83 22.38
CA LEU A 20 12.06 -29.05 22.20
C LEU A 20 12.31 -27.53 22.05
N GLN A 21 13.42 -27.15 21.46
CA GLN A 21 13.53 -25.79 20.90
C GLN A 21 12.68 -25.74 19.64
N SER A 22 11.44 -25.33 19.83
CA SER A 22 10.50 -25.04 18.77
C SER A 22 11.16 -24.08 17.77
N VAL A 23 11.56 -24.60 16.64
CA VAL A 23 11.89 -23.76 15.49
C VAL A 23 10.59 -23.06 15.12
N SER A 24 10.40 -21.86 15.63
CA SER A 24 9.34 -20.97 15.16
C SER A 24 9.68 -20.59 13.73
N VAL A 25 9.26 -21.43 12.78
CA VAL A 25 9.22 -21.03 11.38
C VAL A 25 8.25 -19.88 11.33
N GLY A 26 8.77 -18.67 11.23
CA GLY A 26 7.95 -17.49 11.01
C GLY A 26 7.18 -17.72 9.71
N ILE A 27 5.89 -18.04 9.82
CA ILE A 27 4.99 -18.06 8.68
C ILE A 27 4.91 -16.61 8.21
N VAL A 28 5.60 -16.30 7.12
CA VAL A 28 5.39 -15.03 6.42
C VAL A 28 3.94 -15.11 5.90
N ALA A 29 3.06 -14.34 6.52
CA ALA A 29 1.66 -14.31 6.11
C ALA A 29 1.61 -13.85 4.64
N GLU A 30 0.97 -14.67 3.80
CA GLU A 30 0.76 -14.31 2.41
C GLU A 30 -0.11 -13.04 2.35
N VAL A 31 0.25 -12.11 1.44
CA VAL A 31 -0.54 -10.90 1.24
C VAL A 31 -1.94 -11.30 0.73
N PRO A 32 -3.00 -10.88 1.42
CA PRO A 32 -4.36 -11.23 1.01
C PRO A 32 -4.68 -10.69 -0.38
N LYS A 33 -5.59 -11.39 -1.07
CA LYS A 33 -6.11 -11.02 -2.38
C LYS A 33 -7.63 -10.83 -2.30
N ARG A 34 -8.14 -9.98 -3.16
CA ARG A 34 -9.57 -9.87 -3.47
C ARG A 34 -9.99 -11.03 -4.38
N ASP A 35 -11.30 -11.20 -4.56
CA ASP A 35 -11.88 -12.27 -5.42
C ASP A 35 -11.44 -12.14 -6.88
N ASP A 36 -11.16 -10.91 -7.34
CA ASP A 36 -10.63 -10.61 -8.68
C ASP A 36 -9.10 -10.85 -8.81
N GLY A 37 -8.44 -11.36 -7.76
CA GLY A 37 -7.04 -11.77 -7.78
C GLY A 37 -6.02 -10.66 -7.56
N ILE A 38 -6.42 -9.39 -7.36
CA ILE A 38 -5.48 -8.33 -6.98
C ILE A 38 -5.16 -8.40 -5.49
N HIS A 39 -3.91 -8.04 -5.13
CA HIS A 39 -3.49 -7.98 -3.73
C HIS A 39 -4.21 -6.85 -3.00
N THR A 40 -4.47 -6.99 -1.70
CA THR A 40 -5.13 -5.95 -0.92
C THR A 40 -4.55 -5.81 0.48
N GLN A 41 -4.98 -4.80 1.21
CA GLN A 41 -4.63 -4.54 2.61
C GLN A 41 -5.88 -4.13 3.39
N PRO A 42 -5.97 -4.44 4.70
CA PRO A 42 -7.15 -4.12 5.51
C PRO A 42 -7.49 -2.63 5.59
N TRP A 43 -6.52 -1.75 5.36
CA TRP A 43 -6.69 -0.29 5.41
C TRP A 43 -7.05 0.34 4.06
N ILE A 44 -6.99 -0.41 2.96
CA ILE A 44 -7.49 0.03 1.65
C ILE A 44 -9.02 -0.04 1.70
N ARG A 45 -9.70 1.00 1.27
CA ARG A 45 -11.16 1.04 1.27
C ARG A 45 -11.72 0.00 0.30
N SER A 46 -12.35 -1.02 0.89
CA SER A 46 -13.02 -2.10 0.15
C SER A 46 -14.56 -1.96 0.14
N LEU A 47 -15.10 -1.13 1.03
CA LEU A 47 -16.54 -0.86 1.15
C LEU A 47 -16.88 0.46 0.45
N THR A 48 -16.64 0.52 -0.84
CA THR A 48 -17.07 1.62 -1.69
C THR A 48 -17.75 1.06 -2.93
N PHE A 49 -18.76 1.76 -3.42
CA PHE A 49 -19.37 1.48 -4.72
C PHE A 49 -18.56 2.07 -5.87
N LEU A 50 -17.31 2.50 -5.59
CA LEU A 50 -16.43 3.18 -6.54
C LEU A 50 -17.11 4.40 -7.19
N ASP A 51 -17.90 5.15 -6.43
CA ASP A 51 -18.34 6.50 -6.81
C ASP A 51 -17.26 7.49 -6.39
N LEU A 52 -16.40 7.85 -7.35
CA LEU A 52 -15.21 8.67 -7.07
C LEU A 52 -15.56 10.06 -6.53
N LYS A 53 -16.71 10.61 -6.89
CA LYS A 53 -17.16 11.92 -6.40
C LYS A 53 -17.63 11.84 -4.96
N GLU A 54 -18.35 10.77 -4.60
CA GLU A 54 -18.76 10.49 -3.23
C GLU A 54 -17.54 10.16 -2.37
N ASP A 55 -16.66 9.25 -2.83
CA ASP A 55 -15.42 8.87 -2.14
C ASP A 55 -14.51 10.08 -1.88
N LEU A 56 -14.37 11.00 -2.85
CA LEU A 56 -13.65 12.26 -2.66
C LEU A 56 -14.29 13.15 -1.60
N THR A 57 -15.62 13.22 -1.60
CA THR A 57 -16.37 14.02 -0.63
C THR A 57 -16.19 13.47 0.78
N GLU A 58 -16.22 12.15 0.94
CA GLU A 58 -16.00 11.49 2.22
C GLU A 58 -14.55 11.66 2.70
N ALA A 59 -13.57 11.46 1.83
CA ALA A 59 -12.16 11.72 2.15
C ALA A 59 -11.95 13.15 2.66
N LYS A 60 -12.52 14.14 1.97
CA LYS A 60 -12.47 15.56 2.39
C LYS A 60 -13.13 15.80 3.76
N LYS A 61 -14.28 15.21 4.04
CA LYS A 61 -14.93 15.30 5.37
C LYS A 61 -14.05 14.73 6.48
N ALA A 62 -13.25 13.69 6.15
CA ALA A 62 -12.27 13.11 7.07
C ALA A 62 -10.94 13.89 7.14
N GLY A 63 -10.80 15.00 6.42
CA GLY A 63 -9.56 15.79 6.34
C GLY A 63 -8.44 15.10 5.54
N LYS A 64 -8.80 14.19 4.63
CA LYS A 64 -7.88 13.39 3.81
C LYS A 64 -7.96 13.73 2.33
N GLY A 65 -6.89 13.41 1.60
CA GLY A 65 -6.91 13.37 0.15
C GLY A 65 -7.41 12.03 -0.38
N LEU A 66 -7.79 11.98 -1.67
CA LEU A 66 -8.18 10.76 -2.36
C LEU A 66 -7.03 10.26 -3.24
N VAL A 67 -6.78 8.95 -3.16
CA VAL A 67 -5.80 8.23 -3.98
C VAL A 67 -6.46 7.00 -4.60
N VAL A 68 -6.19 6.78 -5.89
CA VAL A 68 -6.57 5.53 -6.57
C VAL A 68 -5.32 4.75 -6.92
N LEU A 69 -5.27 3.51 -6.47
CA LEU A 69 -4.22 2.53 -6.77
C LEU A 69 -4.74 1.57 -7.83
N PHE A 70 -4.15 1.64 -9.02
CA PHE A 70 -4.44 0.72 -10.13
C PHE A 70 -3.50 -0.48 -10.07
N GLU A 71 -4.09 -1.66 -10.07
CA GLU A 71 -3.39 -2.94 -10.02
C GLU A 71 -4.00 -3.93 -11.02
N GLN A 72 -3.40 -5.13 -11.12
CA GLN A 72 -3.91 -6.22 -11.95
C GLN A 72 -3.60 -7.58 -11.31
N PRO A 73 -4.36 -8.63 -11.62
CA PRO A 73 -4.05 -9.99 -11.22
C PRO A 73 -2.68 -10.45 -11.75
N GLY A 74 -1.93 -11.20 -10.93
CA GLY A 74 -0.62 -11.72 -11.31
C GLY A 74 0.52 -10.70 -11.39
N CYS A 75 0.30 -9.46 -10.99
CA CYS A 75 1.29 -8.38 -11.03
C CYS A 75 2.37 -8.57 -9.94
N VAL A 76 3.57 -8.96 -10.35
CA VAL A 76 4.73 -9.15 -9.43
C VAL A 76 5.12 -7.85 -8.72
N SER A 77 5.09 -6.73 -9.44
CA SER A 77 5.42 -5.40 -8.88
C SER A 77 4.35 -4.93 -7.88
N CYS A 78 3.07 -5.28 -8.10
CA CYS A 78 2.00 -5.00 -7.15
C CYS A 78 2.18 -5.84 -5.88
N LYS A 79 2.45 -7.15 -6.02
CA LYS A 79 2.79 -8.00 -4.88
C LYS A 79 3.92 -7.38 -4.06
N ARG A 80 5.00 -6.94 -4.72
CA ARG A 80 6.14 -6.30 -4.06
C ARG A 80 5.75 -5.00 -3.34
N LEU A 81 4.83 -4.20 -3.91
CA LEU A 81 4.30 -2.99 -3.25
C LEU A 81 3.64 -3.35 -1.91
N HIS A 82 2.81 -4.40 -1.91
CA HIS A 82 2.15 -4.88 -0.70
C HIS A 82 3.12 -5.48 0.32
N GLU A 83 4.06 -6.33 -0.13
CA GLU A 83 5.00 -7.04 0.75
C GLU A 83 6.05 -6.11 1.38
N VAL A 84 6.46 -5.07 0.66
CA VAL A 84 7.58 -4.21 1.10
C VAL A 84 7.08 -2.84 1.59
N ASN A 85 6.32 -2.13 0.76
CA ASN A 85 5.92 -0.77 1.12
C ASN A 85 4.78 -0.77 2.15
N PHE A 86 3.79 -1.65 1.95
CA PHE A 86 2.63 -1.72 2.83
C PHE A 86 2.82 -2.60 4.07
N SER A 87 3.95 -3.29 4.20
CA SER A 87 4.40 -3.87 5.47
C SER A 87 5.15 -2.85 6.36
N ASN A 88 5.60 -1.74 5.77
CA ASN A 88 6.30 -0.69 6.51
C ASN A 88 5.32 0.19 7.28
N LYS A 89 5.32 0.08 8.60
CA LYS A 89 4.39 0.80 9.50
C LYS A 89 4.47 2.32 9.36
N GLU A 90 5.65 2.88 9.09
CA GLU A 90 5.83 4.31 8.89
C GLU A 90 5.16 4.79 7.59
N VAL A 91 5.32 4.02 6.51
CA VAL A 91 4.68 4.30 5.22
C VAL A 91 3.16 4.23 5.35
N VAL A 92 2.65 3.12 5.88
CA VAL A 92 1.19 2.91 6.04
C VAL A 92 0.59 3.94 6.99
N GLY A 93 1.24 4.20 8.14
CA GLY A 93 0.76 5.21 9.09
C GLY A 93 0.68 6.60 8.48
N TYR A 94 1.63 6.98 7.61
CA TYR A 94 1.57 8.24 6.89
C TYR A 94 0.44 8.27 5.85
N ILE A 95 0.30 7.21 5.07
CA ILE A 95 -0.74 7.10 4.04
C ILE A 95 -2.13 7.19 4.68
N THR A 96 -2.43 6.32 5.62
CA THR A 96 -3.77 6.21 6.25
C THR A 96 -4.17 7.44 7.05
N LYS A 97 -3.19 8.18 7.57
CA LYS A 97 -3.44 9.47 8.25
C LYS A 97 -3.90 10.56 7.28
N ASN A 98 -3.35 10.59 6.07
CA ASN A 98 -3.50 11.72 5.15
C ASN A 98 -4.36 11.43 3.93
N PHE A 99 -4.63 10.14 3.63
CA PHE A 99 -5.33 9.74 2.41
C PHE A 99 -6.29 8.59 2.67
N ASP A 100 -7.39 8.62 1.94
CA ASP A 100 -8.19 7.45 1.65
C ASP A 100 -7.71 6.86 0.31
N VAL A 101 -7.50 5.55 0.30
CA VAL A 101 -6.96 4.82 -0.86
C VAL A 101 -8.01 3.87 -1.37
N LEU A 102 -8.43 4.07 -2.62
CA LEU A 102 -9.25 3.15 -3.38
C LEU A 102 -8.38 2.25 -4.24
N GLN A 103 -8.86 1.08 -4.59
CA GLN A 103 -8.14 0.11 -5.40
C GLN A 103 -8.99 -0.34 -6.59
N ILE A 104 -8.42 -0.23 -7.79
CA ILE A 104 -9.06 -0.55 -9.07
C ILE A 104 -8.22 -1.61 -9.78
N ASN A 105 -8.91 -2.65 -10.25
CA ASN A 105 -8.35 -3.63 -11.17
C ASN A 105 -8.37 -3.04 -12.58
N MET A 106 -7.20 -2.77 -13.18
CA MET A 106 -7.15 -2.16 -14.52
C MET A 106 -7.77 -3.01 -15.63
N TYR A 107 -8.09 -4.27 -15.37
CA TYR A 107 -8.81 -5.19 -16.26
C TYR A 107 -10.16 -5.62 -15.71
N GLY A 108 -10.62 -4.99 -14.63
CA GLY A 108 -11.85 -5.36 -13.94
C GLY A 108 -13.11 -4.88 -14.65
N ASP A 109 -14.21 -5.52 -14.30
CA ASP A 109 -15.52 -5.23 -14.84
C ASP A 109 -16.49 -4.63 -13.82
N ASN A 110 -16.03 -4.35 -12.57
CA ASN A 110 -16.86 -3.64 -11.60
C ASN A 110 -17.19 -2.23 -12.10
N GLU A 111 -18.38 -1.75 -11.76
CA GLU A 111 -18.79 -0.39 -12.09
C GLU A 111 -17.99 0.65 -11.30
N VAL A 112 -17.63 1.72 -11.98
CA VAL A 112 -17.01 2.92 -11.43
C VAL A 112 -17.82 4.12 -11.89
N THR A 113 -18.29 4.93 -10.95
CA THR A 113 -18.84 6.25 -11.27
C THR A 113 -17.69 7.26 -11.26
N ASP A 114 -17.33 7.77 -12.44
CA ASP A 114 -16.24 8.72 -12.61
C ASP A 114 -16.60 10.11 -12.03
N MET A 115 -15.62 10.99 -11.92
CA MET A 115 -15.79 12.36 -11.41
C MET A 115 -16.82 13.20 -12.19
N ASP A 116 -17.07 12.89 -13.47
CA ASP A 116 -18.08 13.52 -14.31
C ASP A 116 -19.48 12.92 -14.14
N GLY A 117 -19.61 11.84 -13.32
CA GLY A 117 -20.86 11.11 -13.08
C GLY A 117 -21.14 10.00 -14.12
N SER A 118 -20.24 9.77 -15.08
CA SER A 118 -20.40 8.64 -16.00
C SER A 118 -20.13 7.31 -15.30
N VAL A 119 -21.05 6.35 -15.51
CA VAL A 119 -20.90 4.97 -14.99
C VAL A 119 -20.25 4.12 -16.05
N ILE A 120 -19.07 3.59 -15.75
CA ILE A 120 -18.24 2.78 -16.66
C ILE A 120 -17.61 1.66 -15.85
N ASN A 121 -17.04 0.64 -16.50
CA ASN A 121 -16.32 -0.38 -15.76
C ASN A 121 -14.85 0.05 -15.45
N GLU A 122 -14.25 -0.67 -14.48
CA GLU A 122 -12.86 -0.41 -14.03
C GLU A 122 -11.86 -0.34 -15.18
N ARG A 123 -12.00 -1.24 -16.17
CA ARG A 123 -11.11 -1.29 -17.36
C ARG A 123 -11.23 -0.02 -18.20
N ILE A 124 -12.44 0.44 -18.49
CA ILE A 124 -12.66 1.67 -19.27
C ILE A 124 -12.19 2.89 -18.49
N PHE A 125 -12.37 2.88 -17.14
CA PHE A 125 -11.83 3.96 -16.30
C PHE A 125 -10.30 3.99 -16.34
N ALA A 126 -9.63 2.84 -16.23
CA ALA A 126 -8.17 2.75 -16.35
C ALA A 126 -7.65 3.21 -17.72
N GLU A 127 -8.34 2.86 -18.81
CA GLU A 127 -8.04 3.36 -20.18
C GLU A 127 -8.20 4.89 -20.26
N ARG A 128 -9.29 5.45 -19.73
CA ARG A 128 -9.57 6.89 -19.69
C ARG A 128 -8.48 7.63 -18.89
N MET A 129 -8.04 7.05 -17.77
CA MET A 129 -6.93 7.55 -16.96
C MET A 129 -5.55 7.30 -17.58
N ARG A 130 -5.47 6.64 -18.75
CA ARG A 130 -4.21 6.28 -19.45
C ARG A 130 -3.25 5.50 -18.53
N ILE A 131 -3.77 4.49 -17.86
CA ILE A 131 -2.98 3.59 -17.02
C ILE A 131 -2.34 2.53 -17.93
N HIS A 132 -1.02 2.56 -18.04
CA HIS A 132 -0.25 1.64 -18.89
C HIS A 132 0.60 0.66 -18.10
N PHE A 133 0.77 0.90 -16.80
CA PHE A 133 1.63 0.11 -15.91
C PHE A 133 0.95 -0.11 -14.57
N THR A 134 1.21 -1.25 -13.96
CA THR A 134 0.80 -1.55 -12.57
C THR A 134 2.01 -1.92 -11.71
N PRO A 135 1.99 -1.53 -10.43
CA PRO A 135 1.00 -0.63 -9.83
C PRO A 135 1.12 0.80 -10.36
N THR A 136 0.02 1.55 -10.47
CA THR A 136 0.06 3.00 -10.65
C THR A 136 -0.78 3.66 -9.57
N THR A 137 -0.18 4.60 -8.85
CA THR A 137 -0.85 5.38 -7.79
C THR A 137 -1.17 6.77 -8.33
N VAL A 138 -2.46 7.15 -8.34
CA VAL A 138 -2.94 8.44 -8.83
C VAL A 138 -3.50 9.26 -7.70
N PHE A 139 -3.08 10.52 -7.60
CA PHE A 139 -3.48 11.47 -6.55
C PHE A 139 -4.42 12.51 -7.14
N PHE A 140 -5.52 12.75 -6.44
CA PHE A 140 -6.53 13.74 -6.82
C PHE A 140 -6.52 14.95 -5.89
N ASN A 141 -6.83 16.12 -6.45
CA ASN A 141 -7.10 17.31 -5.66
C ASN A 141 -8.57 17.36 -5.19
N ASP A 142 -8.91 18.42 -4.44
CA ASP A 142 -10.25 18.63 -3.90
C ASP A 142 -11.35 18.85 -4.96
N GLN A 143 -10.97 19.05 -6.21
CA GLN A 143 -11.87 19.20 -7.38
C GLN A 143 -11.97 17.90 -8.20
N GLY A 144 -11.40 16.79 -7.73
CA GLY A 144 -11.40 15.51 -8.44
C GLY A 144 -10.48 15.48 -9.67
N ARG A 145 -9.54 16.41 -9.80
CA ARG A 145 -8.55 16.40 -10.89
C ARG A 145 -7.28 15.74 -10.43
N GLU A 146 -6.70 14.90 -11.27
CA GLU A 146 -5.37 14.35 -11.05
C GLU A 146 -4.34 15.47 -10.90
N VAL A 147 -3.50 15.38 -9.87
CA VAL A 147 -2.40 16.33 -9.63
C VAL A 147 -1.03 15.69 -9.67
N PHE A 148 -0.96 14.39 -9.44
CA PHE A 148 0.30 13.65 -9.46
C PHE A 148 0.03 12.15 -9.66
N ARG A 149 1.01 11.43 -10.23
CA ARG A 149 0.98 9.96 -10.28
C ARG A 149 2.35 9.35 -10.07
N VAL A 150 2.36 8.14 -9.56
CA VAL A 150 3.54 7.28 -9.45
C VAL A 150 3.30 6.04 -10.31
N PRO A 151 3.84 5.97 -11.53
CA PRO A 151 3.74 4.79 -12.36
C PRO A 151 4.79 3.74 -11.94
N GLY A 152 4.35 2.50 -11.80
CA GLY A 152 5.21 1.37 -11.42
C GLY A 152 5.59 1.34 -9.93
N TYR A 153 6.37 0.32 -9.59
CA TYR A 153 6.89 0.14 -8.24
C TYR A 153 8.11 1.04 -7.98
N ILE A 154 8.08 1.74 -6.86
CA ILE A 154 9.24 2.44 -6.29
C ILE A 154 9.41 2.03 -4.82
N GLY A 155 10.65 2.07 -4.30
CA GLY A 155 10.94 1.65 -2.93
C GLY A 155 10.21 2.47 -1.86
N ALA A 156 9.96 1.88 -0.71
CA ALA A 156 9.10 2.37 0.37
C ALA A 156 9.32 3.83 0.76
N GLN A 157 10.57 4.26 0.93
CA GLN A 157 10.89 5.65 1.31
C GLN A 157 10.57 6.66 0.19
N PHE A 158 10.82 6.30 -1.07
CA PHE A 158 10.45 7.15 -2.21
C PHE A 158 8.94 7.18 -2.40
N TYR A 159 8.27 6.06 -2.17
CA TYR A 159 6.82 5.97 -2.21
C TYR A 159 6.18 6.89 -1.16
N LYS A 160 6.64 6.82 0.09
CA LYS A 160 6.19 7.75 1.15
C LYS A 160 6.40 9.21 0.78
N ARG A 161 7.56 9.55 0.18
CA ARG A 161 7.84 10.92 -0.28
C ARG A 161 6.88 11.41 -1.36
N ALA A 162 6.35 10.53 -2.19
CA ALA A 162 5.31 10.90 -3.16
C ALA A 162 4.04 11.40 -2.46
N PHE A 163 3.62 10.75 -1.39
CA PHE A 163 2.50 11.20 -0.55
C PHE A 163 2.82 12.51 0.19
N GLU A 164 4.00 12.62 0.78
CA GLU A 164 4.47 13.85 1.43
C GLU A 164 4.48 15.05 0.47
N TYR A 165 4.91 14.83 -0.77
CA TYR A 165 4.95 15.85 -1.81
C TYR A 165 3.55 16.41 -2.14
N VAL A 166 2.54 15.54 -2.21
CA VAL A 166 1.16 15.96 -2.46
C VAL A 166 0.58 16.69 -1.24
N VAL A 167 0.83 16.22 -0.02
CA VAL A 167 0.44 16.91 1.22
C VAL A 167 1.06 18.31 1.31
N ASP A 168 2.31 18.46 0.94
CA ASP A 168 3.02 19.76 0.90
C ASP A 168 2.54 20.67 -0.25
N LYS A 169 1.54 20.21 -1.04
CA LYS A 169 0.99 20.91 -2.21
C LYS A 169 2.05 21.23 -3.28
N GLY A 170 3.04 20.34 -3.42
CA GLY A 170 4.12 20.48 -4.40
C GLY A 170 3.59 20.62 -5.82
N PRO A 171 2.63 19.77 -6.28
CA PRO A 171 2.04 19.91 -7.61
C PRO A 171 1.34 21.27 -7.82
N GLN A 172 0.57 21.74 -6.82
CA GLN A 172 -0.16 23.00 -6.90
C GLN A 172 0.78 24.23 -6.90
N LYS A 173 1.95 24.09 -6.28
CA LYS A 173 3.02 25.12 -6.29
C LYS A 173 3.91 25.05 -7.52
N ASN A 174 3.60 24.17 -8.49
CA ASN A 174 4.43 23.92 -9.68
C ASN A 174 5.90 23.55 -9.36
N ILE A 175 6.15 22.93 -8.22
CA ILE A 175 7.48 22.43 -7.85
C ILE A 175 7.60 21.01 -8.38
N LEU A 176 8.56 20.72 -9.23
CA LEU A 176 8.79 19.36 -9.71
C LEU A 176 9.20 18.42 -8.57
N PHE A 177 8.71 17.19 -8.55
CA PHE A 177 8.97 16.21 -7.50
C PHE A 177 10.47 16.01 -7.20
N PRO A 178 11.38 15.88 -8.20
CA PRO A 178 12.82 15.77 -7.91
C PRO A 178 13.42 17.03 -7.26
N ARG A 179 12.90 18.22 -7.60
CA ARG A 179 13.32 19.48 -6.98
C ARG A 179 12.86 19.54 -5.51
N TRP A 180 11.58 19.23 -5.26
CA TRP A 180 11.02 19.17 -3.91
C TRP A 180 11.80 18.18 -3.03
N GLN A 181 12.14 16.99 -3.55
CA GLN A 181 12.94 16.01 -2.83
C GLN A 181 14.33 16.54 -2.43
N ARG A 182 14.97 17.30 -3.31
CA ARG A 182 16.28 17.90 -3.06
C ARG A 182 16.21 18.97 -1.97
N GLU A 183 15.23 19.87 -2.06
CA GLU A 183 14.99 20.92 -1.07
C GLU A 183 14.73 20.32 0.33
N ARG A 184 13.92 19.27 0.40
CA ARG A 184 13.59 18.56 1.62
C ARG A 184 14.82 17.87 2.27
N ARG A 185 15.74 17.34 1.46
CA ARG A 185 17.00 16.77 1.99
C ARG A 185 17.89 17.84 2.60
N ASN A 186 18.04 18.96 1.93
CA ASN A 186 18.88 20.05 2.41
C ASN A 186 18.37 20.64 3.73
N GLN A 187 17.05 20.72 3.92
CA GLN A 187 16.44 21.15 5.18
C GLN A 187 16.76 20.21 6.36
N LYS A 188 16.81 18.89 6.11
CA LYS A 188 17.12 17.87 7.13
C LYS A 188 18.62 17.78 7.47
N SER A 189 19.50 18.21 6.58
CA SER A 189 20.95 18.19 6.80
C SER A 189 21.50 19.49 7.40
N GLY A 190 20.69 20.55 7.50
CA GLY A 190 21.03 21.85 8.09
C GLY A 190 20.43 22.11 9.49
N SER A 191 19.69 21.13 10.04
CA SER A 191 19.17 21.10 11.41
C SER A 191 19.90 20.05 12.25
#